data_4c4c09f44b0dfa108105656cb4626079
#
_entry.id   4c4c09f44b0dfa108105656cb4626079
#
_cell.length_a   1.000
_cell.length_b   1.000
_cell.length_c   1.000
_cell.angle_alpha   90.00
_cell.angle_beta   90.00
_cell.angle_gamma   90.00
#
_symmetry.space_group_name_H-M   'P 1'
#
loop_
_entity.id
_entity.type
_entity.pdbx_description
1 polymer ?
#
loop_
_entity_poly.entity_id
_entity_poly.type
_entity_poly.pdbx_seq_one_letter_code
_entity_poly.pdbx_strand_id
1 'polypeptide(L)'
;RELCATGWVRLVLSREREFAGFVDRKPQLELVDFDALATWAEYERLSDKWQHKLIAHLASHWDATAFGSKDELLDYLSRSPVSALSAVPAVEAMRSLQSLRELCASGVSLPLREASARVFHGRSKVLDNRDELLRLLGAAPGQFWDAPIQLLVDIPASFDEALFIENLVTFERMADARRPAWARSLLIYAAGFKGSAKRLRHRNGCRLYVRATHGETLELNASTANGLEAVGAWLFGRSELPVSFFGDLDFSGMQILTSLREVFAQAHAWKPGYAELISVLTSGGGHSPEMAFKERQNDPGSTGCHFADSLLLPSMRQHGRFVDQEWFGAAECESR
;
A
#
# COMPACT_ATOMS: atom_id res chain seq x y z
N ARG A 1 -28.12 12.48 -26.95
CA ARG A 1 -29.25 12.55 -25.99
C ARG A 1 -29.84 11.16 -25.70
N GLU A 2 -30.00 10.31 -26.69
CA GLU A 2 -30.53 8.94 -26.54
C GLU A 2 -29.70 8.11 -25.55
N LEU A 3 -28.38 8.09 -25.69
CA LEU A 3 -27.49 7.37 -24.76
C LEU A 3 -27.61 7.90 -23.30
N CYS A 4 -27.78 9.23 -23.12
CA CYS A 4 -27.97 9.77 -21.78
C CYS A 4 -29.34 9.41 -21.20
N ALA A 5 -30.35 9.17 -22.05
CA ALA A 5 -31.69 8.76 -21.61
C ALA A 5 -31.72 7.32 -21.06
N THR A 6 -30.75 6.47 -21.41
CA THR A 6 -30.61 5.12 -20.85
C THR A 6 -30.13 5.10 -19.39
N GLY A 7 -29.55 6.22 -18.92
CA GLY A 7 -28.90 6.28 -17.61
C GLY A 7 -27.49 5.66 -17.58
N TRP A 8 -27.02 5.04 -18.65
CA TRP A 8 -25.71 4.38 -18.71
C TRP A 8 -24.56 5.37 -18.91
N VAL A 9 -24.88 6.55 -19.42
CA VAL A 9 -23.92 7.62 -19.71
C VAL A 9 -24.48 8.95 -19.23
N ARG A 10 -23.65 9.77 -18.62
CA ARG A 10 -23.97 11.13 -18.19
C ARG A 10 -23.15 12.15 -18.97
N LEU A 11 -23.80 13.23 -19.40
CA LEU A 11 -23.13 14.36 -19.98
C LEU A 11 -22.75 15.37 -18.88
N VAL A 12 -21.46 15.62 -18.73
CA VAL A 12 -20.92 16.59 -17.78
C VAL A 12 -20.42 17.82 -18.56
N LEU A 13 -20.84 18.99 -18.12
CA LEU A 13 -20.45 20.27 -18.70
C LEU A 13 -19.71 21.11 -17.64
N SER A 14 -18.63 21.79 -18.03
CA SER A 14 -17.92 22.70 -17.12
C SER A 14 -18.86 23.80 -16.58
N ARG A 15 -18.88 23.97 -15.26
CA ARG A 15 -19.64 25.04 -14.57
C ARG A 15 -19.00 26.40 -14.72
N GLU A 16 -17.66 26.46 -14.89
CA GLU A 16 -16.91 27.70 -15.02
C GLU A 16 -17.28 28.51 -16.29
N ARG A 17 -17.96 27.90 -17.26
CA ARG A 17 -18.37 28.48 -18.53
C ARG A 17 -19.87 28.34 -18.75
N GLU A 18 -20.67 28.59 -17.73
CA GLU A 18 -22.12 28.34 -17.76
C GLU A 18 -22.86 29.07 -18.87
N PHE A 19 -22.40 30.26 -19.25
CA PHE A 19 -22.98 31.09 -20.34
C PHE A 19 -22.33 30.84 -21.70
N ALA A 20 -21.36 29.99 -21.82
CA ALA A 20 -20.69 29.66 -23.07
C ALA A 20 -21.49 28.64 -23.90
N GLY A 21 -21.22 28.56 -25.19
CA GLY A 21 -21.80 27.58 -26.09
C GLY A 21 -21.47 26.14 -25.65
N PHE A 22 -22.26 25.18 -26.12
CA PHE A 22 -22.10 23.74 -25.71
C PHE A 22 -20.68 23.23 -25.89
N VAL A 23 -20.04 23.51 -27.02
CA VAL A 23 -18.67 23.06 -27.34
C VAL A 23 -17.64 23.74 -26.41
N ASP A 24 -17.84 25.03 -26.13
CA ASP A 24 -16.95 25.82 -25.30
C ASP A 24 -17.00 25.42 -23.82
N ARG A 25 -18.07 24.75 -23.39
CA ARG A 25 -18.24 24.16 -22.06
C ARG A 25 -17.52 22.81 -21.88
N LYS A 26 -16.69 22.43 -22.87
CA LYS A 26 -15.88 21.20 -22.82
C LYS A 26 -16.73 19.98 -22.39
N PRO A 27 -17.73 19.59 -23.16
CA PRO A 27 -18.59 18.45 -22.82
C PRO A 27 -17.77 17.19 -22.63
N GLN A 28 -18.01 16.49 -21.54
CA GLN A 28 -17.43 15.18 -21.23
C GLN A 28 -18.55 14.16 -21.05
N LEU A 29 -18.32 12.94 -21.53
CA LEU A 29 -19.21 11.81 -21.27
C LEU A 29 -18.65 11.02 -20.09
N GLU A 30 -19.40 10.97 -19.02
CA GLU A 30 -19.14 10.10 -17.88
C GLU A 30 -19.87 8.77 -18.09
N LEU A 31 -19.13 7.67 -17.97
CA LEU A 31 -19.68 6.33 -18.08
C LEU A 31 -20.20 5.92 -16.72
N VAL A 32 -21.54 5.78 -16.60
CA VAL A 32 -22.23 5.47 -15.33
C VAL A 32 -22.36 3.97 -15.15
N ASP A 33 -22.79 3.25 -16.21
CA ASP A 33 -22.95 1.80 -16.21
C ASP A 33 -22.27 1.21 -17.45
N PHE A 34 -21.03 0.75 -17.24
CA PHE A 34 -20.24 0.15 -18.32
C PHE A 34 -20.85 -1.17 -18.79
N ASP A 35 -21.31 -2.02 -17.87
CA ASP A 35 -21.72 -3.38 -18.21
C ASP A 35 -23.04 -3.40 -18.99
N ALA A 36 -23.97 -2.53 -18.64
CA ALA A 36 -25.20 -2.34 -19.41
C ALA A 36 -24.91 -1.79 -20.82
N LEU A 37 -24.03 -0.79 -20.92
CA LEU A 37 -23.65 -0.21 -22.21
C LEU A 37 -22.87 -1.21 -23.08
N ALA A 38 -21.95 -1.97 -22.48
CA ALA A 38 -21.16 -3.00 -23.18
C ALA A 38 -22.06 -4.12 -23.69
N THR A 39 -23.01 -4.57 -22.90
CA THR A 39 -24.02 -5.59 -23.31
C THR A 39 -24.85 -5.09 -24.48
N TRP A 40 -25.36 -3.86 -24.41
CA TRP A 40 -26.14 -3.27 -25.50
C TRP A 40 -25.33 -3.08 -26.79
N ALA A 41 -24.05 -2.68 -26.65
CA ALA A 41 -23.13 -2.48 -27.79
C ALA A 41 -22.48 -3.77 -28.29
N GLU A 42 -22.80 -4.94 -27.71
CA GLU A 42 -22.10 -6.20 -27.94
C GLU A 42 -20.57 -6.05 -27.81
N TYR A 43 -20.15 -5.18 -26.89
CA TYR A 43 -18.75 -4.86 -26.66
C TYR A 43 -18.14 -5.77 -25.61
N GLU A 44 -17.08 -6.45 -25.97
CA GLU A 44 -16.23 -7.22 -25.07
C GLU A 44 -14.86 -6.53 -24.92
N ARG A 45 -14.42 -6.30 -23.68
CA ARG A 45 -13.10 -5.69 -23.43
C ARG A 45 -12.01 -6.56 -24.05
N LEU A 46 -10.98 -5.93 -24.61
CA LEU A 46 -9.83 -6.65 -25.15
C LEU A 46 -9.15 -7.53 -24.09
N SER A 47 -9.14 -7.09 -22.83
CA SER A 47 -8.66 -7.88 -21.68
C SER A 47 -9.45 -9.18 -21.51
N ASP A 48 -10.77 -9.13 -21.64
CA ASP A 48 -11.66 -10.27 -21.43
C ASP A 48 -11.51 -11.27 -22.59
N LYS A 49 -11.42 -10.76 -23.82
CA LYS A 49 -11.09 -11.59 -25.01
C LYS A 49 -9.75 -12.27 -24.88
N TRP A 50 -8.75 -11.55 -24.39
CA TRP A 50 -7.42 -12.10 -24.14
C TRP A 50 -7.45 -13.18 -23.06
N GLN A 51 -8.17 -12.92 -21.97
CA GLN A 51 -8.33 -13.86 -20.86
C GLN A 51 -8.98 -15.17 -21.30
N HIS A 52 -10.06 -15.09 -22.08
CA HIS A 52 -10.70 -16.27 -22.65
C HIS A 52 -9.73 -17.08 -23.54
N LYS A 53 -8.91 -16.41 -24.35
CA LYS A 53 -7.87 -17.08 -25.17
C LYS A 53 -6.82 -17.75 -24.29
N LEU A 54 -6.34 -17.09 -23.21
CA LEU A 54 -5.40 -17.70 -22.28
C LEU A 54 -5.98 -18.95 -21.62
N ILE A 55 -7.21 -18.88 -21.13
CA ILE A 55 -7.90 -20.01 -20.52
C ILE A 55 -8.07 -21.15 -21.53
N ALA A 56 -8.47 -20.87 -22.76
CA ALA A 56 -8.61 -21.88 -23.82
C ALA A 56 -7.27 -22.55 -24.16
N HIS A 57 -6.18 -21.79 -24.24
CA HIS A 57 -4.83 -22.36 -24.44
C HIS A 57 -4.40 -23.24 -23.27
N LEU A 58 -4.61 -22.79 -22.03
CA LEU A 58 -4.32 -23.59 -20.84
C LEU A 58 -5.17 -24.87 -20.80
N ALA A 59 -6.47 -24.76 -21.11
CA ALA A 59 -7.37 -25.90 -21.16
C ALA A 59 -6.90 -26.98 -22.16
N SER A 60 -6.35 -26.57 -23.30
CA SER A 60 -5.92 -27.46 -24.37
C SER A 60 -4.50 -28.02 -24.20
N HIS A 61 -3.59 -27.26 -23.57
CA HIS A 61 -2.14 -27.57 -23.61
C HIS A 61 -1.51 -27.68 -22.20
N TRP A 62 -2.31 -27.56 -21.13
CA TRP A 62 -1.78 -27.71 -19.79
C TRP A 62 -1.68 -29.18 -19.38
N ASP A 63 -0.47 -29.62 -19.09
CA ASP A 63 -0.25 -30.95 -18.58
C ASP A 63 -0.55 -31.01 -17.07
N ALA A 64 -1.56 -31.78 -16.71
CA ALA A 64 -2.07 -31.90 -15.34
C ALA A 64 -1.26 -32.85 -14.46
N THR A 65 -0.18 -33.47 -14.96
CA THR A 65 0.43 -34.65 -14.30
C THR A 65 1.31 -34.30 -13.10
N ALA A 66 1.60 -33.05 -12.79
CA ALA A 66 2.60 -32.75 -11.78
C ALA A 66 2.10 -32.17 -10.45
N PHE A 67 1.21 -31.20 -10.42
CA PHE A 67 0.71 -30.57 -9.18
C PHE A 67 -0.56 -29.74 -9.43
N GLY A 68 -1.55 -29.88 -8.54
CA GLY A 68 -2.78 -29.11 -8.55
C GLY A 68 -3.79 -29.51 -9.63
N SER A 69 -5.06 -29.27 -9.36
CA SER A 69 -6.11 -29.50 -10.33
C SER A 69 -6.04 -28.44 -11.44
N LYS A 70 -5.98 -28.87 -12.68
CA LYS A 70 -6.11 -27.98 -13.85
C LYS A 70 -7.37 -27.11 -13.74
N ASP A 71 -8.47 -27.72 -13.29
CA ASP A 71 -9.75 -27.04 -13.16
C ASP A 71 -9.70 -25.93 -12.11
N GLU A 72 -9.01 -26.15 -10.99
CA GLU A 72 -8.80 -25.10 -9.97
C GLU A 72 -7.97 -23.93 -10.51
N LEU A 73 -6.93 -24.19 -11.31
CA LEU A 73 -6.15 -23.13 -11.96
C LEU A 73 -7.00 -22.32 -12.93
N LEU A 74 -7.79 -22.99 -13.78
CA LEU A 74 -8.66 -22.32 -14.75
C LEU A 74 -9.75 -21.51 -14.05
N ASP A 75 -10.35 -22.05 -12.99
CA ASP A 75 -11.32 -21.36 -12.16
C ASP A 75 -10.70 -20.12 -11.46
N TYR A 76 -9.52 -20.28 -10.86
CA TYR A 76 -8.79 -19.14 -10.29
C TYR A 76 -8.54 -18.04 -11.34
N LEU A 77 -8.00 -18.39 -12.50
CA LEU A 77 -7.70 -17.43 -13.55
C LEU A 77 -8.96 -16.75 -14.09
N SER A 78 -10.10 -17.43 -14.10
CA SER A 78 -11.40 -16.83 -14.49
C SER A 78 -11.84 -15.76 -13.52
N ARG A 79 -11.68 -15.99 -12.20
CA ARG A 79 -12.05 -15.05 -11.13
C ARG A 79 -11.01 -13.96 -10.90
N SER A 80 -9.73 -14.25 -11.17
CA SER A 80 -8.59 -13.36 -10.90
C SER A 80 -7.69 -13.23 -12.13
N PRO A 81 -8.11 -12.48 -13.16
CA PRO A 81 -7.36 -12.30 -14.40
C PRO A 81 -5.94 -11.79 -14.19
N VAL A 82 -4.97 -12.29 -14.96
CA VAL A 82 -3.59 -11.79 -14.97
C VAL A 82 -3.48 -10.63 -15.96
N SER A 83 -4.19 -9.54 -15.68
CA SER A 83 -4.31 -8.38 -16.59
C SER A 83 -2.96 -7.74 -16.93
N ALA A 84 -1.95 -7.85 -16.05
CA ALA A 84 -0.59 -7.40 -16.32
C ALA A 84 0.06 -8.09 -17.54
N LEU A 85 -0.47 -9.22 -17.99
CA LEU A 85 -0.02 -9.94 -19.19
C LEU A 85 -0.90 -9.70 -20.42
N SER A 86 -1.95 -8.91 -20.36
CA SER A 86 -2.89 -8.71 -21.49
C SER A 86 -2.26 -8.11 -22.74
N ALA A 87 -1.12 -7.44 -22.61
CA ALA A 87 -0.33 -6.92 -23.73
C ALA A 87 0.58 -7.99 -24.39
N VAL A 88 0.64 -9.21 -23.82
CA VAL A 88 1.43 -10.33 -24.34
C VAL A 88 0.50 -11.31 -25.06
N PRO A 89 0.90 -11.94 -26.17
CA PRO A 89 0.11 -13.00 -26.81
C PRO A 89 -0.27 -14.09 -25.78
N ALA A 90 -1.52 -14.56 -25.80
CA ALA A 90 -2.00 -15.54 -24.81
C ALA A 90 -1.17 -16.85 -24.78
N VAL A 91 -0.62 -17.27 -25.93
CA VAL A 91 0.30 -18.42 -26.01
C VAL A 91 1.60 -18.17 -25.25
N GLU A 92 2.16 -16.96 -25.31
CA GLU A 92 3.38 -16.62 -24.57
C GLU A 92 3.10 -16.51 -23.07
N ALA A 93 1.95 -15.94 -22.69
CA ALA A 93 1.52 -15.91 -21.29
C ALA A 93 1.33 -17.33 -20.74
N MET A 94 0.75 -18.26 -21.51
CA MET A 94 0.66 -19.67 -21.14
C MET A 94 2.06 -20.29 -20.93
N ARG A 95 3.01 -20.07 -21.85
CA ARG A 95 4.40 -20.55 -21.68
C ARG A 95 5.05 -19.99 -20.43
N SER A 96 4.84 -18.71 -20.15
CA SER A 96 5.35 -18.10 -18.91
C SER A 96 4.76 -18.75 -17.66
N LEU A 97 3.46 -19.10 -17.65
CA LEU A 97 2.85 -19.84 -16.54
C LEU A 97 3.41 -21.26 -16.41
N GLN A 98 3.73 -21.93 -17.53
CA GLN A 98 4.42 -23.21 -17.52
C GLN A 98 5.83 -23.11 -16.94
N SER A 99 6.60 -22.09 -17.35
CA SER A 99 7.93 -21.82 -16.78
C SER A 99 7.86 -21.46 -15.29
N LEU A 100 6.81 -20.77 -14.84
CA LEU A 100 6.59 -20.52 -13.43
C LEU A 100 6.34 -21.83 -12.66
N ARG A 101 5.54 -22.75 -13.21
CA ARG A 101 5.32 -24.08 -12.63
C ARG A 101 6.63 -24.87 -12.50
N GLU A 102 7.45 -24.85 -13.55
CA GLU A 102 8.77 -25.48 -13.54
C GLU A 102 9.67 -24.89 -12.47
N LEU A 103 9.66 -23.58 -12.33
CA LEU A 103 10.39 -22.87 -11.26
C LEU A 103 9.87 -23.27 -9.86
N CYS A 104 8.56 -23.38 -9.67
CA CYS A 104 7.97 -23.89 -8.41
C CYS A 104 8.47 -25.30 -8.12
N ALA A 105 8.44 -26.21 -9.11
CA ALA A 105 8.84 -27.60 -8.97
C ALA A 105 10.36 -27.76 -8.72
N SER A 106 11.19 -26.83 -9.16
CA SER A 106 12.65 -26.90 -9.02
C SER A 106 13.13 -26.75 -7.56
N GLY A 107 12.27 -26.27 -6.66
CA GLY A 107 12.63 -26.01 -5.26
C GLY A 107 13.55 -24.77 -5.08
N VAL A 108 13.89 -24.06 -6.15
CA VAL A 108 14.69 -22.85 -6.07
C VAL A 108 13.90 -21.76 -5.35
N SER A 109 14.49 -21.20 -4.30
CA SER A 109 13.91 -20.09 -3.54
C SER A 109 14.47 -18.75 -4.02
N LEU A 110 13.58 -17.79 -4.30
CA LEU A 110 13.91 -16.47 -4.87
C LEU A 110 13.02 -15.36 -4.28
N PRO A 111 13.48 -14.12 -4.31
CA PRO A 111 12.57 -12.99 -4.12
C PRO A 111 11.41 -13.02 -5.12
N LEU A 112 10.19 -12.80 -4.67
CA LEU A 112 8.96 -12.89 -5.48
C LEU A 112 9.06 -12.06 -6.78
N ARG A 113 9.55 -10.82 -6.67
CA ARG A 113 9.70 -9.95 -7.84
C ARG A 113 10.82 -10.36 -8.78
N GLU A 114 11.84 -11.05 -8.28
CA GLU A 114 12.88 -11.64 -9.12
C GLU A 114 12.33 -12.84 -9.88
N ALA A 115 11.61 -13.75 -9.21
CA ALA A 115 10.91 -14.84 -9.86
C ALA A 115 9.94 -14.34 -10.94
N SER A 116 9.14 -13.32 -10.61
CA SER A 116 8.25 -12.67 -11.58
C SER A 116 9.00 -12.10 -12.78
N ALA A 117 10.08 -11.35 -12.56
CA ALA A 117 10.86 -10.76 -13.66
C ALA A 117 11.50 -11.81 -14.56
N ARG A 118 12.04 -12.90 -13.99
CA ARG A 118 12.65 -14.00 -14.75
C ARG A 118 11.63 -14.70 -15.66
N VAL A 119 10.47 -15.02 -15.11
CA VAL A 119 9.44 -15.78 -15.81
C VAL A 119 8.64 -14.93 -16.81
N PHE A 120 8.37 -13.69 -16.49
CA PHE A 120 7.52 -12.79 -17.29
C PHE A 120 8.32 -11.70 -18.01
N HIS A 121 9.52 -12.03 -18.48
CA HIS A 121 10.33 -11.18 -19.35
C HIS A 121 10.52 -9.75 -18.82
N GLY A 122 11.00 -9.63 -17.58
CA GLY A 122 11.27 -8.35 -16.91
C GLY A 122 10.08 -7.73 -16.16
N ARG A 123 8.88 -8.34 -16.21
CA ARG A 123 7.70 -7.84 -15.49
C ARG A 123 7.70 -8.30 -14.03
N SER A 124 8.30 -7.53 -13.17
CA SER A 124 8.54 -7.89 -11.76
C SER A 124 7.29 -7.91 -10.86
N LYS A 125 6.15 -7.36 -11.31
CA LYS A 125 4.95 -7.18 -10.48
C LYS A 125 3.79 -8.12 -10.84
N VAL A 126 3.98 -9.06 -11.75
CA VAL A 126 2.91 -9.97 -12.20
C VAL A 126 2.44 -10.88 -11.06
N LEU A 127 3.35 -11.26 -10.18
CA LEU A 127 3.09 -12.14 -9.03
C LEU A 127 2.69 -11.39 -7.74
N ASP A 128 2.68 -10.06 -7.73
CA ASP A 128 2.27 -9.31 -6.53
C ASP A 128 0.82 -9.70 -6.16
N ASN A 129 0.59 -10.07 -4.89
CA ASN A 129 -0.70 -10.54 -4.35
C ASN A 129 -1.29 -11.79 -5.08
N ARG A 130 -0.45 -12.72 -5.52
CA ARG A 130 -0.83 -13.93 -6.24
C ARG A 130 -0.45 -15.23 -5.50
N ASP A 131 -0.51 -15.22 -4.18
CA ASP A 131 -0.15 -16.39 -3.35
C ASP A 131 -0.94 -17.65 -3.72
N GLU A 132 -2.24 -17.49 -4.05
CA GLU A 132 -3.07 -18.60 -4.50
C GLU A 132 -2.61 -19.17 -5.84
N LEU A 133 -2.22 -18.32 -6.79
CA LEU A 133 -1.63 -18.78 -8.06
C LEU A 133 -0.36 -19.59 -7.83
N LEU A 134 0.55 -19.09 -6.99
CA LEU A 134 1.79 -19.78 -6.65
C LEU A 134 1.50 -21.14 -6.01
N ARG A 135 0.57 -21.20 -5.06
CA ARG A 135 0.12 -22.45 -4.43
C ARG A 135 -0.43 -23.44 -5.46
N LEU A 136 -1.31 -22.98 -6.37
CA LEU A 136 -1.89 -23.80 -7.43
C LEU A 136 -0.84 -24.32 -8.42
N LEU A 137 0.27 -23.61 -8.60
CA LEU A 137 1.40 -24.01 -9.42
C LEU A 137 2.43 -24.86 -8.66
N GLY A 138 2.16 -25.18 -7.40
CA GLY A 138 2.99 -26.09 -6.59
C GLY A 138 4.15 -25.44 -5.85
N ALA A 139 4.13 -24.11 -5.67
CA ALA A 139 5.14 -23.44 -4.84
C ALA A 139 5.06 -23.90 -3.38
N ALA A 140 6.21 -24.20 -2.78
CA ALA A 140 6.29 -24.48 -1.36
C ALA A 140 6.04 -23.19 -0.54
N PRO A 141 5.48 -23.29 0.67
CA PRO A 141 5.32 -22.14 1.56
C PRO A 141 6.66 -21.40 1.78
N GLY A 142 6.71 -20.11 1.50
CA GLY A 142 7.92 -19.29 1.64
C GLY A 142 8.98 -19.46 0.54
N GLN A 143 8.72 -20.26 -0.50
CA GLN A 143 9.64 -20.42 -1.63
C GLN A 143 9.91 -19.10 -2.36
N PHE A 144 8.89 -18.28 -2.53
CA PHE A 144 9.00 -16.94 -3.07
C PHE A 144 8.66 -15.93 -1.98
N TRP A 145 9.62 -15.08 -1.64
CA TRP A 145 9.43 -14.10 -0.56
C TRP A 145 9.47 -12.67 -1.07
N ASP A 146 8.74 -11.81 -0.42
CA ASP A 146 8.81 -10.37 -0.66
C ASP A 146 10.17 -9.81 -0.23
N ALA A 147 10.64 -8.78 -0.94
CA ALA A 147 11.81 -8.04 -0.50
C ALA A 147 11.59 -7.48 0.91
N PRO A 148 12.60 -7.56 1.80
CA PRO A 148 12.44 -7.07 3.17
C PRO A 148 12.16 -5.57 3.18
N ILE A 149 11.27 -5.15 4.09
CA ILE A 149 11.02 -3.74 4.36
C ILE A 149 12.28 -3.16 5.02
N GLN A 150 12.68 -1.97 4.59
CA GLN A 150 13.76 -1.23 5.23
C GLN A 150 13.17 -0.37 6.35
N LEU A 151 13.59 -0.60 7.57
CA LEU A 151 13.23 0.17 8.75
C LEU A 151 14.43 0.99 9.20
N LEU A 152 14.33 2.30 9.09
CA LEU A 152 15.29 3.21 9.72
C LEU A 152 14.81 3.47 11.15
N VAL A 153 15.65 3.20 12.13
CA VAL A 153 15.30 3.32 13.54
C VAL A 153 16.23 4.32 14.25
N ASP A 154 15.64 5.14 15.09
CA ASP A 154 16.37 5.98 16.04
C ASP A 154 16.05 5.49 17.46
N ILE A 155 17.08 4.92 18.12
CA ILE A 155 16.95 4.18 19.38
C ILE A 155 17.45 5.04 20.53
N PRO A 156 16.56 5.52 21.41
CA PRO A 156 17.00 6.24 22.62
C PRO A 156 17.63 5.28 23.63
N ALA A 157 18.31 5.81 24.63
CA ALA A 157 18.95 5.02 25.69
C ALA A 157 17.99 4.05 26.41
N SER A 158 16.70 4.40 26.47
CA SER A 158 15.62 3.53 26.92
C SER A 158 14.32 3.95 26.25
N PHE A 159 13.46 2.98 25.91
CA PHE A 159 12.17 3.24 25.27
C PHE A 159 11.08 2.37 25.88
N ASP A 160 9.86 2.88 25.89
CA ASP A 160 8.66 2.25 26.41
C ASP A 160 7.49 2.23 25.39
N GLU A 161 7.70 2.82 24.22
CA GLU A 161 6.79 2.70 23.06
C GLU A 161 7.58 2.68 21.75
N ALA A 162 6.94 2.18 20.68
CA ALA A 162 7.41 2.28 19.31
C ALA A 162 6.50 3.25 18.53
N LEU A 163 7.09 4.28 17.93
CA LEU A 163 6.37 5.26 17.12
C LEU A 163 6.79 5.14 15.66
N PHE A 164 5.87 4.62 14.83
CA PHE A 164 6.03 4.60 13.38
C PHE A 164 5.70 5.98 12.80
N ILE A 165 6.61 6.51 11.99
CA ILE A 165 6.50 7.80 11.32
C ILE A 165 6.53 7.57 9.81
N GLU A 166 5.52 8.08 9.10
CA GLU A 166 5.37 7.85 7.66
C GLU A 166 6.37 8.64 6.83
N ASN A 167 6.62 9.90 7.19
CA ASN A 167 7.43 10.83 6.43
C ASN A 167 8.87 10.88 6.96
N LEU A 168 9.85 10.75 6.06
CA LEU A 168 11.27 10.75 6.42
C LEU A 168 11.73 12.09 7.02
N VAL A 169 11.27 13.20 6.46
CA VAL A 169 11.67 14.54 6.96
C VAL A 169 11.16 14.76 8.39
N THR A 170 9.93 14.34 8.65
CA THR A 170 9.36 14.39 10.00
C THR A 170 10.10 13.47 10.96
N PHE A 171 10.44 12.25 10.52
CA PHE A 171 11.24 11.30 11.32
C PHE A 171 12.60 11.91 11.68
N GLU A 172 13.35 12.45 10.71
CA GLU A 172 14.66 13.06 10.94
C GLU A 172 14.55 14.24 11.93
N ARG A 173 13.58 15.14 11.73
CA ARG A 173 13.35 16.27 12.61
C ARG A 173 12.99 15.85 14.04
N MET A 174 12.16 14.83 14.19
CA MET A 174 11.80 14.31 15.51
C MET A 174 12.99 13.63 16.21
N ALA A 175 13.80 12.89 15.47
CA ALA A 175 14.99 12.25 15.98
C ALA A 175 16.04 13.27 16.46
N ASP A 176 16.25 14.36 15.70
CA ASP A 176 17.15 15.45 16.09
C ASP A 176 16.64 16.22 17.34
N ALA A 177 15.35 16.48 17.40
CA ALA A 177 14.79 17.32 18.46
C ALA A 177 14.60 16.60 19.81
N ARG A 178 14.33 15.28 19.81
CA ARG A 178 14.11 14.44 21.00
C ARG A 178 13.38 15.13 22.16
N ARG A 179 12.19 15.69 21.88
CA ARG A 179 11.38 16.42 22.88
C ARG A 179 10.72 15.48 23.89
N PRO A 180 10.31 15.99 25.06
CA PRO A 180 9.71 15.17 26.11
C PRO A 180 8.56 14.28 25.66
N ALA A 181 7.72 14.77 24.73
CA ALA A 181 6.56 14.01 24.22
C ALA A 181 6.92 12.71 23.48
N TRP A 182 8.17 12.56 23.02
CA TRP A 182 8.67 11.34 22.35
C TRP A 182 10.11 10.98 22.73
N ALA A 183 10.63 11.54 23.82
CA ALA A 183 12.00 11.28 24.26
C ALA A 183 12.27 9.80 24.53
N ARG A 184 11.21 9.07 24.93
CA ARG A 184 11.26 7.63 25.25
C ARG A 184 10.60 6.76 24.17
N SER A 185 10.35 7.30 22.98
CA SER A 185 9.82 6.52 21.88
C SER A 185 10.96 5.98 20.99
N LEU A 186 10.92 4.68 20.69
CA LEU A 186 11.67 4.12 19.57
C LEU A 186 11.04 4.69 18.29
N LEU A 187 11.74 5.59 17.59
CA LEU A 187 11.24 6.13 16.33
C LEU A 187 11.56 5.19 15.19
N ILE A 188 10.58 4.94 14.32
CA ILE A 188 10.70 4.01 13.21
C ILE A 188 10.16 4.67 11.95
N TYR A 189 11.02 4.84 10.95
CA TYR A 189 10.60 5.14 9.58
C TYR A 189 10.62 3.87 8.73
N ALA A 190 9.54 3.59 8.03
CA ALA A 190 9.42 2.41 7.18
C ALA A 190 9.27 2.82 5.71
N ALA A 191 10.36 2.71 4.94
CA ALA A 191 10.36 3.01 3.51
C ALA A 191 9.43 2.05 2.76
N GLY A 192 8.45 2.59 2.02
CA GLY A 192 7.54 1.80 1.18
C GLY A 192 6.52 0.97 1.96
N PHE A 193 6.13 1.40 3.15
CA PHE A 193 5.26 0.70 4.10
C PHE A 193 3.86 0.34 3.56
N LYS A 194 3.36 1.01 2.52
CA LYS A 194 2.01 0.84 1.97
C LYS A 194 1.65 -0.63 1.73
N GLY A 195 0.84 -1.20 2.62
CA GLY A 195 0.31 -2.56 2.51
C GLY A 195 1.22 -3.71 2.95
N SER A 196 2.38 -3.41 3.58
CA SER A 196 3.40 -4.42 3.89
C SER A 196 3.56 -4.73 5.38
N ALA A 197 2.64 -4.27 6.23
CA ALA A 197 2.74 -4.43 7.69
C ALA A 197 2.95 -5.90 8.13
N LYS A 198 2.30 -6.86 7.48
CA LYS A 198 2.41 -8.30 7.78
C LYS A 198 3.87 -8.81 7.78
N ARG A 199 4.76 -8.18 7.01
CA ARG A 199 6.19 -8.55 6.95
C ARG A 199 7.00 -8.12 8.17
N LEU A 200 6.51 -7.17 8.96
CA LEU A 200 7.25 -6.61 10.11
C LEU A 200 7.60 -7.68 11.17
N ARG A 201 6.69 -8.63 11.43
CA ARG A 201 6.89 -9.70 12.43
C ARG A 201 7.73 -10.87 11.94
N HIS A 202 8.15 -10.88 10.68
CA HIS A 202 8.97 -11.95 10.12
C HIS A 202 10.44 -11.56 10.08
N ARG A 203 11.34 -12.42 10.59
CA ARG A 203 12.81 -12.17 10.61
C ARG A 203 13.39 -11.83 9.25
N ASN A 204 12.87 -12.44 8.19
CA ASN A 204 13.28 -12.18 6.81
C ASN A 204 12.44 -11.08 6.14
N GLY A 205 11.40 -10.57 6.79
CA GLY A 205 10.46 -9.60 6.25
C GLY A 205 10.90 -8.16 6.37
N CYS A 206 11.89 -7.86 7.22
CA CYS A 206 12.42 -6.51 7.39
C CYS A 206 13.93 -6.49 7.65
N ARG A 207 14.54 -5.33 7.43
CA ARG A 207 15.94 -5.01 7.76
C ARG A 207 15.96 -3.75 8.60
N LEU A 208 16.71 -3.77 9.69
CA LEU A 208 16.89 -2.63 10.60
C LEU A 208 18.15 -1.86 10.21
N TYR A 209 18.01 -0.56 10.06
CA TYR A 209 19.10 0.40 9.87
C TYR A 209 19.04 1.41 11.01
N VAL A 210 20.10 1.52 11.79
CA VAL A 210 20.18 2.50 12.87
C VAL A 210 20.57 3.85 12.29
N ARG A 211 19.84 4.90 12.69
CA ARG A 211 20.16 6.26 12.31
C ARG A 211 21.49 6.69 12.96
N ALA A 212 22.39 7.22 12.16
CA ALA A 212 23.58 7.91 12.66
C ALA A 212 23.28 9.39 12.86
N THR A 213 23.88 10.02 13.87
CA THR A 213 23.84 11.47 14.04
C THR A 213 24.63 12.14 12.91
N HIS A 214 24.23 13.33 12.48
CA HIS A 214 24.86 14.04 11.38
C HIS A 214 26.38 14.18 11.60
N GLY A 215 27.18 13.67 10.66
CA GLY A 215 28.64 13.77 10.66
C GLY A 215 29.37 12.78 11.56
N GLU A 216 28.65 11.89 12.24
CA GLU A 216 29.26 10.85 13.08
C GLU A 216 29.30 9.50 12.35
N THR A 217 30.40 8.78 12.50
CA THR A 217 30.48 7.38 12.11
C THR A 217 29.71 6.58 13.16
N LEU A 218 28.82 5.71 12.72
CA LEU A 218 28.04 4.87 13.61
C LEU A 218 28.96 3.87 14.30
N GLU A 219 29.35 4.17 15.53
CA GLU A 219 30.08 3.21 16.36
C GLU A 219 29.08 2.22 16.98
N LEU A 220 29.25 0.95 16.65
CA LEU A 220 28.52 -0.13 17.31
C LEU A 220 29.08 -0.32 18.73
N ASN A 221 28.64 0.54 19.64
CA ASN A 221 28.92 0.39 21.06
C ASN A 221 27.93 -0.59 21.73
N ALA A 222 28.22 -1.00 22.95
CA ALA A 222 27.39 -1.94 23.70
C ALA A 222 25.93 -1.43 23.90
N SER A 223 25.72 -0.12 24.03
CA SER A 223 24.39 0.48 24.15
C SER A 223 23.57 0.32 22.89
N THR A 224 24.16 0.59 21.72
CA THR A 224 23.50 0.39 20.41
C THR A 224 23.17 -1.08 20.17
N ALA A 225 24.09 -2.00 20.52
CA ALA A 225 23.88 -3.42 20.39
C ALA A 225 22.70 -3.92 21.27
N ASN A 226 22.66 -3.49 22.53
CA ASN A 226 21.56 -3.81 23.45
C ASN A 226 20.23 -3.22 22.97
N GLY A 227 20.23 -2.00 22.47
CA GLY A 227 19.07 -1.35 21.88
C GLY A 227 18.52 -2.13 20.67
N LEU A 228 19.38 -2.57 19.75
CA LEU A 228 19.02 -3.40 18.60
C LEU A 228 18.46 -4.75 19.03
N GLU A 229 19.02 -5.36 20.05
CA GLU A 229 18.49 -6.63 20.60
C GLU A 229 17.10 -6.44 21.18
N ALA A 230 16.85 -5.36 21.94
CA ALA A 230 15.54 -5.02 22.47
C ALA A 230 14.52 -4.74 21.36
N VAL A 231 14.90 -3.99 20.32
CA VAL A 231 14.07 -3.77 19.12
C VAL A 231 13.74 -5.09 18.43
N GLY A 232 14.73 -5.96 18.24
CA GLY A 232 14.53 -7.27 17.65
C GLY A 232 13.65 -8.19 18.51
N ALA A 233 13.79 -8.13 19.83
CA ALA A 233 12.95 -8.90 20.76
C ALA A 233 11.49 -8.50 20.64
N TRP A 234 11.20 -7.20 20.62
CA TRP A 234 9.85 -6.69 20.42
C TRP A 234 9.32 -6.99 19.01
N LEU A 235 10.07 -6.61 17.97
CA LEU A 235 9.61 -6.70 16.58
C LEU A 235 9.26 -8.13 16.18
N PHE A 236 10.01 -9.12 16.70
CA PHE A 236 9.76 -10.55 16.43
C PHE A 236 8.93 -11.25 17.51
N GLY A 237 8.17 -10.50 18.31
CA GLY A 237 7.15 -11.01 19.21
C GLY A 237 7.66 -11.71 20.48
N ARG A 238 8.92 -11.44 20.90
CA ARG A 238 9.48 -11.94 22.15
C ARG A 238 9.23 -11.03 23.36
N SER A 239 8.81 -9.78 23.09
CA SER A 239 8.37 -8.81 24.09
C SER A 239 7.24 -7.96 23.52
N GLU A 240 6.47 -7.31 24.39
CA GLU A 240 5.41 -6.39 24.02
C GLU A 240 5.83 -4.95 24.25
N LEU A 241 5.37 -4.06 23.39
CA LEU A 241 5.59 -2.63 23.45
C LEU A 241 4.38 -1.93 22.85
N PRO A 242 3.85 -0.87 23.48
CA PRO A 242 2.84 -0.01 22.85
C PRO A 242 3.31 0.51 21.50
N VAL A 243 2.41 0.54 20.53
CA VAL A 243 2.72 0.98 19.16
C VAL A 243 1.85 2.18 18.80
N SER A 244 2.49 3.25 18.37
CA SER A 244 1.86 4.45 17.85
C SER A 244 2.21 4.64 16.39
N PHE A 245 1.33 5.29 15.65
CA PHE A 245 1.54 5.68 14.26
C PHE A 245 1.29 7.18 14.09
N PHE A 246 2.16 7.83 13.35
CA PHE A 246 2.01 9.21 12.92
C PHE A 246 2.31 9.31 11.42
N GLY A 247 1.38 9.81 10.66
CA GLY A 247 1.45 10.00 9.21
C GLY A 247 0.62 11.21 8.79
N ASP A 248 0.45 11.37 7.48
CA ASP A 248 -0.45 12.38 6.93
C ASP A 248 -1.85 12.23 7.52
N LEU A 249 -2.51 13.35 7.75
CA LEU A 249 -3.93 13.38 8.08
C LEU A 249 -4.73 13.29 6.77
N ASP A 250 -4.71 12.10 6.17
CA ASP A 250 -5.43 11.74 4.95
C ASP A 250 -5.89 10.27 5.01
N PHE A 251 -6.68 9.84 4.02
CA PHE A 251 -7.21 8.46 4.02
C PHE A 251 -6.11 7.41 3.82
N SER A 252 -5.02 7.73 3.12
CA SER A 252 -3.87 6.82 2.95
C SER A 252 -3.16 6.57 4.28
N GLY A 253 -2.91 7.62 5.08
CA GLY A 253 -2.36 7.50 6.42
C GLY A 253 -3.26 6.66 7.34
N MET A 254 -4.58 6.82 7.25
CA MET A 254 -5.53 5.99 8.02
C MET A 254 -5.54 4.54 7.56
N GLN A 255 -5.36 4.25 6.26
CA GLN A 255 -5.19 2.88 5.76
C GLN A 255 -3.89 2.23 6.25
N ILE A 256 -2.81 3.01 6.35
CA ILE A 256 -1.54 2.53 6.94
C ILE A 256 -1.75 2.16 8.41
N LEU A 257 -2.44 3.00 9.20
CA LEU A 257 -2.79 2.67 10.57
C LEU A 257 -3.61 1.38 10.66
N THR A 258 -4.61 1.20 9.79
CA THR A 258 -5.41 -0.02 9.72
C THR A 258 -4.52 -1.25 9.46
N SER A 259 -3.62 -1.17 8.47
CA SER A 259 -2.70 -2.26 8.15
C SER A 259 -1.73 -2.55 9.30
N LEU A 260 -1.29 -1.51 10.02
CA LEU A 260 -0.42 -1.67 11.19
C LEU A 260 -1.14 -2.41 12.33
N ARG A 261 -2.44 -2.16 12.50
CA ARG A 261 -3.27 -2.84 13.50
C ARG A 261 -3.51 -4.32 13.21
N GLU A 262 -3.42 -4.75 11.95
CA GLU A 262 -3.45 -6.18 11.60
C GLU A 262 -2.27 -6.95 12.22
N VAL A 263 -1.17 -6.27 12.53
CA VAL A 263 0.08 -6.85 13.06
C VAL A 263 0.28 -6.53 14.54
N PHE A 264 -0.07 -5.31 14.93
CA PHE A 264 -0.01 -4.79 16.28
C PHE A 264 -1.42 -4.35 16.68
N ALA A 265 -2.23 -5.27 17.18
CA ALA A 265 -3.66 -5.08 17.40
C ALA A 265 -4.01 -3.82 18.24
N GLN A 266 -3.10 -3.42 19.13
CA GLN A 266 -3.26 -2.23 20.00
C GLN A 266 -2.60 -0.96 19.40
N ALA A 267 -2.10 -1.01 18.16
CA ALA A 267 -1.53 0.19 17.55
C ALA A 267 -2.58 1.31 17.47
N HIS A 268 -2.16 2.53 17.72
CA HIS A 268 -3.04 3.69 17.75
C HIS A 268 -2.42 4.91 17.07
N ALA A 269 -3.25 5.83 16.64
CA ALA A 269 -2.80 7.11 16.12
C ALA A 269 -2.11 7.92 17.22
N TRP A 270 -0.93 8.43 16.93
CA TRP A 270 -0.12 9.21 17.90
C TRP A 270 -0.76 10.57 18.17
N LYS A 271 -1.41 10.67 19.33
CA LYS A 271 -2.23 11.82 19.70
C LYS A 271 -1.52 13.17 19.62
N PRO A 272 -0.26 13.34 20.12
CA PRO A 272 0.38 14.65 20.09
C PRO A 272 0.50 15.22 18.67
N GLY A 273 0.96 14.42 17.69
CA GLY A 273 1.09 14.89 16.31
C GLY A 273 -0.25 15.15 15.64
N TYR A 274 -1.18 14.20 15.74
CA TYR A 274 -2.49 14.38 15.11
C TYR A 274 -3.32 15.51 15.74
N ALA A 275 -3.12 15.85 17.01
CA ALA A 275 -3.80 17.00 17.63
C ALA A 275 -3.38 18.33 16.95
N GLU A 276 -2.10 18.48 16.58
CA GLU A 276 -1.64 19.66 15.84
C GLU A 276 -2.26 19.68 14.42
N LEU A 277 -2.26 18.56 13.70
CA LEU A 277 -2.84 18.48 12.35
C LEU A 277 -4.34 18.76 12.35
N ILE A 278 -5.08 18.26 13.35
CA ILE A 278 -6.51 18.57 13.53
C ILE A 278 -6.72 20.06 13.79
N SER A 279 -5.87 20.70 14.60
CA SER A 279 -5.96 22.13 14.84
C SER A 279 -5.83 22.94 13.54
N VAL A 280 -4.90 22.56 12.67
CA VAL A 280 -4.75 23.17 11.34
C VAL A 280 -6.00 22.95 10.50
N LEU A 281 -6.48 21.72 10.41
CA LEU A 281 -7.66 21.36 9.62
C LEU A 281 -8.90 22.17 10.05
N THR A 282 -9.15 22.24 11.36
CA THR A 282 -10.31 22.95 11.92
C THR A 282 -10.21 24.46 11.82
N SER A 283 -8.98 25.02 11.71
CA SER A 283 -8.73 26.44 11.43
C SER A 283 -8.89 26.79 9.95
N GLY A 284 -9.29 25.83 9.10
CA GLY A 284 -9.46 26.03 7.65
C GLY A 284 -8.17 25.85 6.84
N GLY A 285 -7.10 25.36 7.46
CA GLY A 285 -5.85 24.98 6.79
C GLY A 285 -5.95 23.67 6.02
N GLY A 286 -4.79 23.17 5.58
CA GLY A 286 -4.71 21.98 4.75
C GLY A 286 -5.13 22.23 3.29
N HIS A 287 -5.26 21.16 2.51
CA HIS A 287 -5.56 21.21 1.08
C HIS A 287 -6.69 20.24 0.73
N SER A 288 -7.38 20.49 -0.39
CA SER A 288 -8.35 19.53 -0.91
C SER A 288 -7.61 18.34 -1.56
N PRO A 289 -8.25 17.16 -1.66
CA PRO A 289 -7.65 15.99 -2.33
C PRO A 289 -7.13 16.28 -3.73
N GLU A 290 -7.84 17.13 -4.49
CA GLU A 290 -7.50 17.48 -5.87
C GLU A 290 -6.20 18.29 -5.95
N MET A 291 -5.98 19.20 -5.02
CA MET A 291 -4.77 20.05 -5.00
C MET A 291 -3.49 19.26 -4.76
N ALA A 292 -3.57 18.13 -4.07
CA ALA A 292 -2.43 17.25 -3.76
C ALA A 292 -2.41 15.98 -4.60
N PHE A 293 -3.23 15.85 -5.64
CA PHE A 293 -3.37 14.66 -6.48
C PHE A 293 -3.72 13.40 -5.66
N LYS A 294 -4.50 13.58 -4.58
CA LYS A 294 -4.93 12.55 -3.65
C LYS A 294 -6.39 12.10 -3.86
N GLU A 295 -7.03 12.44 -4.99
CA GLU A 295 -8.45 12.15 -5.29
C GLU A 295 -8.77 10.65 -5.33
N ARG A 296 -7.74 9.83 -5.57
CA ARG A 296 -7.89 8.37 -5.68
C ARG A 296 -7.75 7.64 -4.35
N GLN A 297 -7.62 8.36 -3.24
CA GLN A 297 -7.57 7.74 -1.94
C GLN A 297 -8.97 7.27 -1.52
N ASN A 298 -9.08 6.01 -1.13
CA ASN A 298 -10.32 5.45 -0.63
C ASN A 298 -10.45 5.68 0.88
N ASP A 299 -11.61 6.16 1.31
CA ASP A 299 -11.94 6.23 2.74
C ASP A 299 -11.94 4.81 3.33
N PRO A 300 -11.16 4.53 4.38
CA PRO A 300 -11.12 3.20 5.01
C PRO A 300 -12.41 2.85 5.78
N GLY A 301 -13.34 3.78 5.95
CA GLY A 301 -14.53 3.60 6.77
C GLY A 301 -14.22 3.64 8.26
N SER A 302 -13.39 2.74 8.75
CA SER A 302 -12.90 2.64 10.13
C SER A 302 -11.47 2.09 10.14
N THR A 303 -10.68 2.51 11.13
CA THR A 303 -9.32 2.01 11.38
C THR A 303 -9.28 0.99 12.51
N GLY A 304 -10.33 0.90 13.32
CA GLY A 304 -10.35 0.18 14.59
C GLY A 304 -9.61 0.90 15.73
N CYS A 305 -9.02 2.07 15.48
CA CYS A 305 -8.45 2.94 16.51
C CYS A 305 -9.48 3.96 16.96
N HIS A 306 -9.90 3.90 18.22
CA HIS A 306 -10.97 4.79 18.74
C HIS A 306 -10.69 6.27 18.45
N PHE A 307 -9.47 6.75 18.68
CA PHE A 307 -9.14 8.16 18.44
C PHE A 307 -9.23 8.54 16.96
N ALA A 308 -8.76 7.68 16.06
CA ALA A 308 -8.86 7.92 14.63
C ALA A 308 -10.31 7.88 14.13
N ASP A 309 -11.09 6.91 14.62
CA ASP A 309 -12.47 6.70 14.19
C ASP A 309 -13.46 7.72 14.76
N SER A 310 -13.18 8.23 15.98
CA SER A 310 -14.05 9.22 16.65
C SER A 310 -13.70 10.67 16.33
N LEU A 311 -12.48 10.98 15.90
CA LEU A 311 -12.04 12.35 15.66
C LEU A 311 -11.41 12.57 14.28
N LEU A 312 -10.38 11.79 13.90
CA LEU A 312 -9.60 12.08 12.68
C LEU A 312 -10.43 11.87 11.42
N LEU A 313 -11.02 10.69 11.23
CA LEU A 313 -11.87 10.39 10.08
C LEU A 313 -13.09 11.31 9.98
N PRO A 314 -13.87 11.55 11.06
CA PRO A 314 -14.98 12.49 11.01
C PRO A 314 -14.55 13.90 10.62
N SER A 315 -13.44 14.40 11.15
CA SER A 315 -12.94 15.74 10.83
C SER A 315 -12.55 15.86 9.35
N MET A 316 -11.83 14.88 8.80
CA MET A 316 -11.48 14.87 7.37
C MET A 316 -12.73 14.84 6.47
N ARG A 317 -13.72 14.01 6.82
CA ARG A 317 -15.00 13.91 6.09
C ARG A 317 -15.79 15.21 6.14
N GLN A 318 -15.85 15.83 7.30
CA GLN A 318 -16.57 17.10 7.51
C GLN A 318 -15.96 18.25 6.74
N HIS A 319 -14.62 18.38 6.77
CA HIS A 319 -13.91 19.50 6.13
C HIS A 319 -13.58 19.25 4.66
N GLY A 320 -13.59 17.98 4.17
CA GLY A 320 -13.20 17.60 2.83
C GLY A 320 -11.74 17.97 2.50
N ARG A 321 -10.86 17.99 3.50
CA ARG A 321 -9.48 18.43 3.41
C ARG A 321 -8.53 17.47 4.13
N PHE A 322 -7.27 17.52 3.73
CA PHE A 322 -6.16 16.78 4.29
C PHE A 322 -5.06 17.72 4.79
N VAL A 323 -4.21 17.23 5.68
CA VAL A 323 -3.04 17.96 6.20
C VAL A 323 -1.82 17.06 6.15
N ASP A 324 -0.76 17.52 5.50
CA ASP A 324 0.49 16.78 5.41
C ASP A 324 1.25 16.78 6.75
N GLN A 325 1.89 15.68 7.05
CA GLN A 325 2.60 15.44 8.33
C GLN A 325 3.72 16.45 8.58
N GLU A 326 4.32 17.03 7.53
CA GLU A 326 5.40 18.01 7.62
C GLU A 326 5.00 19.29 8.36
N TRP A 327 3.70 19.57 8.48
CA TRP A 327 3.22 20.70 9.29
C TRP A 327 3.56 20.54 10.78
N PHE A 328 3.68 19.32 11.29
CA PHE A 328 3.95 19.06 12.70
C PHE A 328 5.19 19.83 13.19
N GLY A 329 5.04 20.63 14.24
CA GLY A 329 6.10 21.45 14.81
C GLY A 329 6.49 22.69 13.99
N ALA A 330 5.76 23.07 12.95
CA ALA A 330 6.05 24.27 12.15
C ALA A 330 5.88 25.58 12.97
N ALA A 331 4.91 25.63 13.87
CA ALA A 331 4.64 26.80 14.68
C ALA A 331 5.80 27.24 15.61
N GLU A 332 6.76 26.35 15.85
CA GLU A 332 7.92 26.65 16.73
C GLU A 332 9.14 27.16 15.96
N CYS A 333 9.15 27.04 14.63
CA CYS A 333 10.20 27.64 13.78
C CYS A 333 10.05 29.15 13.61
N GLU A 334 8.85 29.71 13.83
CA GLU A 334 8.58 31.15 13.71
C GLU A 334 9.02 31.96 14.95
N SER A 335 9.41 31.29 16.04
CA SER A 335 9.78 31.91 17.32
C SER A 335 11.29 31.92 17.59
N ARG A 336 12.15 31.68 16.59
CA ARG A 336 13.62 31.76 16.73
C ARG A 336 14.21 32.90 15.89
#